data_deebfb837643c8b7ccc29600dc6d04fb
#
_entry.id   deebfb837643c8b7ccc29600dc6d04fb
#
_cell.length_a   1.000
_cell.length_b   1.000
_cell.length_c   1.000
_cell.angle_alpha   90.00
_cell.angle_beta   90.00
_cell.angle_gamma   90.00
#
_symmetry.space_group_name_H-M   'P 1'
#
loop_
_entity.id
_entity.type
_entity.pdbx_description
1 polymer ?
#
loop_
_entity_poly.entity_id
_entity_poly.type
_entity_poly.pdbx_seq_one_letter_code
_entity_poly.pdbx_strand_id
1 'polypeptide(L)'
;MVFFIYKEASMSTTERYRKGDMAYPEGSFEMSMFHIIEGSVLIYAFYGKEHEILLKEEGKGSYFGQLELIEAIPRSATVIAKEDLVVEKITGDEFGSYLESHKGEDMALLTQMSARLREIGNQLHVVYHTIDEYISDSHSGHDESFFNRLGRIIRFGKGVRK
;
A
#
# COMPACT_ATOMS: atom_id res chain seq x y z
N MET A 1 39.33 -14.68 -26.02
CA MET A 1 39.23 -13.30 -25.52
C MET A 1 37.75 -13.02 -25.30
N VAL A 2 37.25 -13.28 -24.06
CA VAL A 2 35.83 -13.16 -23.74
C VAL A 2 35.60 -11.73 -23.27
N PHE A 3 34.92 -10.94 -24.09
CA PHE A 3 34.44 -9.62 -23.67
C PHE A 3 33.33 -9.82 -22.62
N PHE A 4 33.64 -9.60 -21.38
CA PHE A 4 32.64 -9.30 -20.36
C PHE A 4 32.07 -7.92 -20.72
N ILE A 5 30.87 -7.90 -21.30
CA ILE A 5 30.07 -6.70 -21.37
C ILE A 5 29.58 -6.46 -19.93
N TYR A 6 30.23 -5.52 -19.24
CA TYR A 6 29.65 -4.93 -18.04
C TYR A 6 28.35 -4.26 -18.49
N LYS A 7 27.22 -4.92 -18.24
CA LYS A 7 25.91 -4.26 -18.28
C LYS A 7 26.01 -3.17 -17.20
N GLU A 8 26.04 -1.90 -17.62
CA GLU A 8 25.94 -0.79 -16.68
C GLU A 8 24.74 -1.09 -15.76
N ALA A 9 24.97 -1.01 -14.45
CA ALA A 9 23.91 -1.18 -13.48
C ALA A 9 22.81 -0.19 -13.83
N SER A 10 21.65 -0.69 -14.20
CA SER A 10 20.47 0.12 -14.48
C SER A 10 20.20 0.91 -13.22
N MET A 11 20.37 2.23 -13.30
CA MET A 11 20.14 3.09 -12.15
C MET A 11 18.63 3.29 -12.05
N SER A 12 18.06 2.97 -10.89
CA SER A 12 16.68 3.31 -10.55
C SER A 12 16.36 4.75 -10.95
N THR A 13 15.14 4.99 -11.44
CA THR A 13 14.74 6.29 -11.97
C THR A 13 14.05 7.11 -10.90
N THR A 14 14.49 8.35 -10.69
CA THR A 14 13.79 9.29 -9.81
C THR A 14 12.59 9.89 -10.52
N GLU A 15 11.41 9.72 -9.96
CA GLU A 15 10.17 10.35 -10.42
C GLU A 15 9.66 11.39 -9.42
N ARG A 16 8.96 12.40 -9.93
CA ARG A 16 8.40 13.51 -9.15
C ARG A 16 6.93 13.68 -9.46
N TYR A 17 6.11 13.82 -8.42
CA TYR A 17 4.68 14.03 -8.51
C TYR A 17 4.32 15.28 -7.70
N ARG A 18 3.36 16.07 -8.18
CA ARG A 18 2.77 17.16 -7.42
C ARG A 18 1.69 16.62 -6.50
N LYS A 19 1.38 17.36 -5.46
CA LYS A 19 0.22 17.08 -4.61
C LYS A 19 -1.05 16.84 -5.45
N GLY A 20 -1.68 15.69 -5.25
CA GLY A 20 -2.90 15.27 -5.95
C GLY A 20 -2.64 14.47 -7.23
N ASP A 21 -1.40 14.39 -7.72
CA ASP A 21 -1.07 13.56 -8.87
C ASP A 21 -1.26 12.07 -8.53
N MET A 22 -1.70 11.31 -9.52
CA MET A 22 -1.86 9.86 -9.42
C MET A 22 -0.57 9.19 -9.86
N ALA A 23 0.06 8.41 -8.96
CA ALA A 23 1.22 7.61 -9.30
C ALA A 23 0.83 6.43 -10.21
N TYR A 24 -0.26 5.74 -9.86
CA TYR A 24 -0.88 4.72 -10.71
C TYR A 24 -2.32 4.43 -10.27
N PRO A 25 -3.21 3.99 -11.19
CA PRO A 25 -4.57 3.55 -10.86
C PRO A 25 -4.62 2.06 -10.52
N GLU A 26 -5.61 1.68 -9.69
CA GLU A 26 -6.02 0.29 -9.46
C GLU A 26 -6.32 -0.44 -10.76
N GLY A 27 -5.87 -1.69 -10.89
CA GLY A 27 -6.07 -2.53 -12.07
C GLY A 27 -5.07 -2.30 -13.20
N SER A 28 -4.22 -1.27 -13.16
CA SER A 28 -3.13 -1.12 -14.12
C SER A 28 -2.06 -2.20 -13.92
N PHE A 29 -1.30 -2.51 -14.97
CA PHE A 29 -0.24 -3.51 -14.91
C PHE A 29 1.11 -2.86 -15.18
N GLU A 30 1.97 -2.85 -14.18
CA GLU A 30 3.34 -2.35 -14.28
C GLU A 30 4.22 -3.07 -13.25
N MET A 31 5.30 -3.69 -13.74
CA MET A 31 6.29 -4.40 -12.92
C MET A 31 7.29 -3.43 -12.30
N SER A 32 6.82 -2.62 -11.36
CA SER A 32 7.66 -1.66 -10.64
C SER A 32 7.17 -1.45 -9.22
N MET A 33 8.10 -1.07 -8.33
CA MET A 33 7.79 -0.55 -7.00
C MET A 33 8.45 0.81 -6.81
N PHE A 34 8.09 1.50 -5.76
CA PHE A 34 8.55 2.85 -5.48
C PHE A 34 9.03 2.97 -4.04
N HIS A 35 10.19 3.60 -3.86
CA HIS A 35 10.73 4.01 -2.56
C HIS A 35 10.49 5.51 -2.37
N ILE A 36 9.87 5.93 -1.30
CA ILE A 36 9.55 7.34 -1.03
C ILE A 36 10.78 8.04 -0.46
N ILE A 37 11.37 8.92 -1.24
CA ILE A 37 12.52 9.72 -0.84
C ILE A 37 12.07 10.98 -0.09
N GLU A 38 10.96 11.61 -0.54
CA GLU A 38 10.39 12.81 0.06
C GLU A 38 8.88 12.83 -0.18
N GLY A 39 8.12 13.37 0.78
CA GLY A 39 6.67 13.45 0.70
C GLY A 39 5.96 12.19 1.23
N SER A 40 4.69 12.07 0.87
CA SER A 40 3.81 10.99 1.29
C SER A 40 2.74 10.68 0.26
N VAL A 41 2.17 9.48 0.33
CA VAL A 41 1.10 9.00 -0.56
C VAL A 41 -0.11 8.52 0.22
N LEU A 42 -1.28 8.58 -0.43
CA LEU A 42 -2.53 7.98 0.00
C LEU A 42 -2.84 6.81 -0.91
N ILE A 43 -3.14 5.66 -0.32
CA ILE A 43 -3.43 4.40 -1.02
C ILE A 43 -4.92 4.10 -0.86
N TYR A 44 -5.64 4.01 -1.98
CA TYR A 44 -7.08 3.83 -2.00
C TYR A 44 -7.50 2.57 -2.75
N ALA A 45 -8.49 1.87 -2.19
CA ALA A 45 -9.32 0.96 -2.98
C ALA A 45 -10.54 1.70 -3.51
N PHE A 46 -10.96 1.36 -4.73
CA PHE A 46 -12.14 1.92 -5.40
C PHE A 46 -12.09 3.45 -5.52
N TYR A 47 -10.92 4.03 -5.77
CA TYR A 47 -10.71 5.47 -5.89
C TYR A 47 -11.67 6.12 -6.88
N GLY A 48 -12.31 7.24 -6.47
CA GLY A 48 -13.27 7.97 -7.28
C GLY A 48 -14.66 7.30 -7.39
N LYS A 49 -14.90 6.18 -6.68
CA LYS A 49 -16.20 5.50 -6.63
C LYS A 49 -16.96 5.82 -5.35
N GLU A 50 -18.28 5.56 -5.33
CA GLU A 50 -19.14 5.83 -4.16
C GLU A 50 -18.63 5.17 -2.87
N HIS A 51 -18.00 4.02 -2.98
CA HIS A 51 -17.47 3.24 -1.86
C HIS A 51 -15.93 3.32 -1.77
N GLU A 52 -15.33 4.47 -2.14
CA GLU A 52 -13.90 4.73 -1.98
C GLU A 52 -13.44 4.49 -0.55
N ILE A 53 -12.34 3.75 -0.39
CA ILE A 53 -11.76 3.40 0.90
C ILE A 53 -10.29 3.82 0.93
N LEU A 54 -9.92 4.69 1.87
CA LEU A 54 -8.51 4.94 2.18
C LEU A 54 -7.96 3.73 2.95
N LEU A 55 -7.08 2.98 2.31
CA LEU A 55 -6.45 1.80 2.88
C LEU A 55 -5.30 2.17 3.81
N LYS A 56 -4.43 3.10 3.37
CA LYS A 56 -3.22 3.49 4.10
C LYS A 56 -2.65 4.81 3.61
N GLU A 57 -1.86 5.44 4.48
CA GLU A 57 -0.93 6.51 4.16
C GLU A 57 0.50 5.97 4.33
N GLU A 58 1.37 6.25 3.37
CA GLU A 58 2.79 5.92 3.42
C GLU A 58 3.63 7.18 3.24
N GLY A 59 4.70 7.32 4.03
CA GLY A 59 5.58 8.47 4.03
C GLY A 59 7.02 8.12 3.67
N LYS A 60 7.90 9.10 3.80
CA LYS A 60 9.34 8.99 3.54
C LYS A 60 9.94 7.72 4.14
N GLY A 61 10.75 7.02 3.35
CA GLY A 61 11.42 5.76 3.70
C GLY A 61 10.55 4.52 3.53
N SER A 62 9.27 4.67 3.19
CA SER A 62 8.38 3.55 2.90
C SER A 62 8.41 3.16 1.43
N TYR A 63 7.96 1.94 1.16
CA TYR A 63 7.78 1.40 -0.19
C TYR A 63 6.29 1.22 -0.51
N PHE A 64 5.93 1.36 -1.79
CA PHE A 64 4.62 1.00 -2.30
C PHE A 64 4.72 0.36 -3.69
N GLY A 65 3.72 -0.44 -4.07
CA GLY A 65 3.72 -1.19 -5.33
C GLY A 65 4.59 -2.44 -5.33
N GLN A 66 5.13 -2.84 -4.17
CA GLN A 66 6.01 -4.00 -4.06
C GLN A 66 5.28 -5.34 -4.22
N LEU A 67 3.99 -5.42 -3.83
CA LEU A 67 3.23 -6.67 -3.95
C LEU A 67 3.06 -7.05 -5.42
N GLU A 68 2.66 -6.10 -6.23
CA GLU A 68 2.42 -6.29 -7.65
C GLU A 68 3.71 -6.61 -8.42
N LEU A 69 4.83 -6.04 -7.98
CA LEU A 69 6.15 -6.39 -8.53
C LEU A 69 6.54 -7.83 -8.20
N ILE A 70 6.36 -8.26 -6.93
CA ILE A 70 6.77 -9.59 -6.45
C ILE A 70 5.85 -10.69 -6.99
N GLU A 71 4.53 -10.44 -7.02
CA GLU A 71 3.52 -11.43 -7.41
C GLU A 71 3.17 -11.40 -8.90
N ALA A 72 3.67 -10.40 -9.65
CA ALA A 72 3.35 -10.19 -11.07
C ALA A 72 1.84 -10.09 -11.33
N ILE A 73 1.14 -9.31 -10.51
CA ILE A 73 -0.32 -9.10 -10.58
C ILE A 73 -0.65 -7.63 -10.92
N PRO A 74 -1.85 -7.31 -11.39
CA PRO A 74 -2.29 -5.92 -11.54
C PRO A 74 -2.28 -5.15 -10.22
N ARG A 75 -2.13 -3.82 -10.29
CA ARG A 75 -2.17 -2.92 -9.13
C ARG A 75 -3.44 -3.14 -8.31
N SER A 76 -3.30 -3.47 -7.04
CA SER A 76 -4.40 -3.77 -6.12
C SER A 76 -5.10 -2.52 -5.57
N ALA A 77 -4.51 -1.34 -5.78
CA ALA A 77 -5.00 -0.07 -5.26
C ALA A 77 -4.57 1.11 -6.15
N THR A 78 -5.24 2.26 -5.99
CA THR A 78 -4.83 3.54 -6.59
C THR A 78 -3.95 4.29 -5.60
N VAL A 79 -2.85 4.88 -6.07
CA VAL A 79 -1.93 5.68 -5.25
C VAL A 79 -1.92 7.13 -5.70
N ILE A 80 -2.15 8.05 -4.75
CA ILE A 80 -2.21 9.49 -4.96
C ILE A 80 -1.16 10.18 -4.09
N ALA A 81 -0.42 11.13 -4.65
CA ALA A 81 0.49 11.99 -3.90
C ALA A 81 -0.29 12.90 -2.93
N LYS A 82 -0.09 12.74 -1.63
CA LYS A 82 -0.73 13.56 -0.59
C LYS A 82 -0.16 14.99 -0.56
N GLU A 83 1.09 15.12 -0.89
CA GLU A 83 1.89 16.34 -0.99
C GLU A 83 2.87 16.20 -2.17
N ASP A 84 3.72 17.18 -2.43
CA ASP A 84 4.78 17.03 -3.44
C ASP A 84 5.67 15.86 -3.07
N LEU A 85 5.87 14.95 -4.01
CA LEU A 85 6.42 13.62 -3.78
C LEU A 85 7.64 13.38 -4.68
N VAL A 86 8.69 12.85 -4.11
CA VAL A 86 9.87 12.34 -4.82
C VAL A 86 10.04 10.87 -4.49
N VAL A 87 10.08 10.04 -5.52
CA VAL A 87 10.25 8.59 -5.38
C VAL A 87 11.39 8.08 -6.25
N GLU A 88 11.99 7.01 -5.82
CA GLU A 88 12.85 6.16 -6.60
C GLU A 88 12.02 5.00 -7.14
N LYS A 89 11.90 4.91 -8.47
CA LYS A 89 11.20 3.82 -9.15
C LYS A 89 12.17 2.69 -9.40
N ILE A 90 11.80 1.50 -8.99
CA ILE A 90 12.57 0.26 -9.14
C ILE A 90 11.75 -0.70 -9.99
N THR A 91 12.25 -1.06 -11.17
CA THR A 91 11.60 -2.02 -12.06
C THR A 91 11.93 -3.46 -11.66
N GLY A 92 11.15 -4.43 -12.17
CA GLY A 92 11.39 -5.85 -11.90
C GLY A 92 12.78 -6.33 -12.29
N ASP A 93 13.30 -5.82 -13.40
CA ASP A 93 14.66 -6.16 -13.88
C ASP A 93 15.76 -5.57 -12.99
N GLU A 94 15.48 -4.45 -12.33
CA GLU A 94 16.41 -3.74 -11.44
C GLU A 94 16.35 -4.22 -10.01
N PHE A 95 15.26 -4.87 -9.59
CA PHE A 95 14.97 -5.21 -8.20
C PHE A 95 16.10 -6.00 -7.53
N GLY A 96 16.64 -7.03 -8.20
CA GLY A 96 17.75 -7.80 -7.66
C GLY A 96 19.01 -6.95 -7.44
N SER A 97 19.40 -6.16 -8.43
CA SER A 97 20.57 -5.26 -8.36
C SER A 97 20.35 -4.14 -7.34
N TYR A 98 19.11 -3.68 -7.18
CA TYR A 98 18.73 -2.70 -6.16
C TYR A 98 19.02 -3.24 -4.76
N LEU A 99 18.54 -4.43 -4.44
CA LEU A 99 18.76 -5.05 -3.12
C LEU A 99 20.25 -5.33 -2.85
N GLU A 100 21.01 -5.74 -3.87
CA GLU A 100 22.47 -5.95 -3.74
C GLU A 100 23.25 -4.67 -3.43
N SER A 101 22.83 -3.55 -4.02
CA SER A 101 23.49 -2.24 -3.85
C SER A 101 23.04 -1.48 -2.61
N HIS A 102 21.82 -1.74 -2.12
CA HIS A 102 21.20 -1.09 -0.97
C HIS A 102 21.06 -2.08 0.20
N LYS A 103 22.20 -2.41 0.83
CA LYS A 103 22.24 -3.37 1.95
C LYS A 103 21.34 -2.92 3.10
N GLY A 104 20.42 -3.79 3.50
CA GLY A 104 19.46 -3.54 4.57
C GLY A 104 18.06 -3.18 4.08
N GLU A 105 17.88 -2.82 2.79
CA GLU A 105 16.56 -2.51 2.23
C GLU A 105 15.70 -3.78 2.07
N ASP A 106 16.30 -4.94 1.87
CA ASP A 106 15.65 -6.23 1.96
C ASP A 106 14.96 -6.43 3.32
N MET A 107 15.67 -6.15 4.41
CA MET A 107 15.13 -6.23 5.76
C MET A 107 14.08 -5.14 6.03
N ALA A 108 14.25 -3.94 5.48
CA ALA A 108 13.26 -2.85 5.58
C ALA A 108 11.95 -3.23 4.89
N LEU A 109 12.01 -3.77 3.67
CA LEU A 109 10.85 -4.30 2.94
C LEU A 109 10.15 -5.42 3.71
N LEU A 110 10.89 -6.42 4.20
CA LEU A 110 10.33 -7.51 4.99
C LEU A 110 9.67 -7.01 6.27
N THR A 111 10.28 -6.03 6.94
CA THR A 111 9.73 -5.41 8.15
C THR A 111 8.42 -4.68 7.85
N GLN A 112 8.38 -3.91 6.77
CA GLN A 112 7.17 -3.20 6.33
C GLN A 112 6.04 -4.20 5.98
N MET A 113 6.35 -5.27 5.24
CA MET A 113 5.37 -6.31 4.89
C MET A 113 4.86 -7.05 6.14
N SER A 114 5.75 -7.39 7.08
CA SER A 114 5.39 -8.02 8.35
C SER A 114 4.48 -7.12 9.20
N ALA A 115 4.78 -5.82 9.28
CA ALA A 115 3.93 -4.85 9.97
C ALA A 115 2.54 -4.76 9.32
N ARG A 116 2.48 -4.80 7.98
CA ARG A 116 1.23 -4.79 7.23
C ARG A 116 0.37 -6.03 7.50
N LEU A 117 0.98 -7.22 7.50
CA LEU A 117 0.28 -8.46 7.85
C LEU A 117 -0.31 -8.42 9.26
N ARG A 118 0.45 -7.88 10.21
CA ARG A 118 -0.02 -7.72 11.60
C ARG A 118 -1.19 -6.75 11.70
N GLU A 119 -1.13 -5.63 10.98
CA GLU A 119 -2.22 -4.65 10.93
C GLU A 119 -3.50 -5.27 10.38
N ILE A 120 -3.42 -5.99 9.25
CA ILE A 120 -4.55 -6.71 8.64
C ILE A 120 -5.11 -7.76 9.61
N GLY A 121 -4.25 -8.53 10.27
CA GLY A 121 -4.64 -9.51 11.27
C GLY A 121 -5.41 -8.88 12.44
N ASN A 122 -4.96 -7.73 12.94
CA ASN A 122 -5.63 -6.99 14.00
C ASN A 122 -7.00 -6.45 13.55
N GLN A 123 -7.08 -5.90 12.33
CA GLN A 123 -8.35 -5.42 11.76
C GLN A 123 -9.35 -6.56 11.62
N LEU A 124 -8.91 -7.71 11.12
CA LEU A 124 -9.73 -8.91 10.97
C LEU A 124 -10.22 -9.43 12.35
N HIS A 125 -9.34 -9.45 13.35
CA HIS A 125 -9.70 -9.85 14.71
C HIS A 125 -10.81 -8.97 15.30
N VAL A 126 -10.73 -7.64 15.10
CA VAL A 126 -11.78 -6.71 15.53
C VAL A 126 -13.10 -6.98 14.82
N VAL A 127 -13.08 -7.25 13.52
CA VAL A 127 -14.28 -7.61 12.75
C VAL A 127 -14.90 -8.90 13.27
N TYR A 128 -14.12 -9.94 13.49
CA TYR A 128 -14.62 -11.21 14.06
C TYR A 128 -15.23 -11.02 15.43
N HIS A 129 -14.59 -10.27 16.33
CA HIS A 129 -15.16 -9.98 17.65
C HIS A 129 -16.49 -9.24 17.55
N THR A 130 -16.59 -8.27 16.65
CA THR A 130 -17.84 -7.51 16.47
C THR A 130 -18.96 -8.39 15.93
N ILE A 131 -18.64 -9.32 15.03
CA ILE A 131 -19.62 -10.29 14.50
C ILE A 131 -20.06 -11.27 15.61
N ASP A 132 -19.13 -11.77 16.40
CA ASP A 132 -19.41 -12.70 17.51
C ASP A 132 -20.30 -12.06 18.58
N GLU A 133 -20.00 -10.81 18.97
CA GLU A 133 -20.87 -10.01 19.84
C GLU A 133 -22.27 -9.84 19.26
N TYR A 134 -22.38 -9.56 17.96
CA TYR A 134 -23.68 -9.41 17.30
C TYR A 134 -24.49 -10.71 17.29
N ILE A 135 -23.86 -11.83 16.96
CA ILE A 135 -24.53 -13.13 16.96
C ILE A 135 -25.01 -13.49 18.38
N SER A 136 -24.22 -13.15 19.39
CA SER A 136 -24.56 -13.37 20.79
C SER A 136 -25.70 -12.46 21.26
N ASP A 137 -25.74 -11.20 20.82
CA ASP A 137 -26.76 -10.21 21.16
C ASP A 137 -28.04 -10.35 20.29
N SER A 138 -27.97 -10.96 19.12
CA SER A 138 -29.15 -11.14 18.23
C SER A 138 -30.23 -12.04 18.85
N HIS A 139 -29.91 -12.79 19.88
CA HIS A 139 -30.89 -13.46 20.73
C HIS A 139 -31.66 -12.49 21.65
N SER A 140 -31.27 -11.18 21.71
CA SER A 140 -31.87 -10.15 22.56
C SER A 140 -32.52 -8.96 21.81
N GLY A 141 -32.62 -8.98 20.49
CA GLY A 141 -33.55 -8.11 19.72
C GLY A 141 -33.12 -6.65 19.51
N HIS A 142 -31.84 -6.31 19.41
CA HIS A 142 -31.38 -4.94 19.11
C HIS A 142 -30.47 -4.83 17.89
N ASP A 143 -31.11 -4.59 16.73
CA ASP A 143 -30.46 -4.59 15.40
C ASP A 143 -29.68 -3.30 15.04
N GLU A 144 -30.01 -2.16 15.63
CA GLU A 144 -29.47 -0.83 15.22
C GLU A 144 -28.03 -0.57 15.73
N SER A 145 -27.63 -1.21 16.80
CA SER A 145 -26.30 -1.06 17.44
C SER A 145 -25.18 -1.67 16.60
N PHE A 146 -25.42 -2.80 15.93
CA PHE A 146 -24.43 -3.55 15.16
C PHE A 146 -23.95 -2.80 13.92
N PHE A 147 -24.86 -2.34 13.07
CA PHE A 147 -24.50 -1.60 11.85
C PHE A 147 -23.78 -0.30 12.16
N ASN A 148 -24.12 0.36 13.29
CA ASN A 148 -23.41 1.55 13.76
C ASN A 148 -21.99 1.24 14.29
N ARG A 149 -21.77 0.09 14.92
CA ARG A 149 -20.43 -0.36 15.36
C ARG A 149 -19.58 -0.82 14.18
N LEU A 150 -20.14 -1.64 13.30
CA LEU A 150 -19.49 -2.09 12.08
C LEU A 150 -19.11 -0.89 11.18
N GLY A 151 -20.02 0.07 11.01
CA GLY A 151 -19.76 1.29 10.27
C GLY A 151 -18.68 2.19 10.90
N ARG A 152 -18.46 2.12 12.22
CA ARG A 152 -17.32 2.78 12.88
C ARG A 152 -16.00 2.08 12.56
N ILE A 153 -15.96 0.75 12.63
CA ILE A 153 -14.76 -0.05 12.31
C ILE A 153 -14.34 0.16 10.86
N ILE A 154 -15.30 0.13 9.93
CA ILE A 154 -15.06 0.40 8.51
C ILE A 154 -14.69 1.88 8.26
N ARG A 155 -15.19 2.83 9.06
CA ARG A 155 -14.88 4.27 8.95
C ARG A 155 -13.53 4.68 9.53
N PHE A 156 -12.85 3.85 10.31
CA PHE A 156 -11.45 4.13 10.70
C PHE A 156 -10.50 4.14 9.49
N GLY A 157 -10.96 3.65 8.31
CA GLY A 157 -10.29 3.89 7.03
C GLY A 157 -10.67 5.21 6.34
N LYS A 158 -11.70 5.94 6.79
CA LYS A 158 -12.07 7.23 6.21
C LYS A 158 -11.45 8.35 7.05
N GLY A 159 -10.26 8.80 6.63
CA GLY A 159 -9.74 10.09 7.07
C GLY A 159 -10.81 11.16 6.88
N VAL A 160 -11.21 11.79 7.99
CA VAL A 160 -12.20 12.86 8.04
C VAL A 160 -11.76 13.99 7.10
N ARG A 161 -12.46 14.16 5.98
CA ARG A 161 -12.47 15.45 5.29
C ARG A 161 -13.35 16.39 6.10
N LYS A 162 -12.72 17.38 6.74
CA LYS A 162 -13.28 18.70 7.00
C LYS A 162 -12.61 19.70 6.09
#